data_e8edfb75a6c3902d80698f40e8ae2abd
#
_entry.id   e8edfb75a6c3902d80698f40e8ae2abd
#
_cell.length_a   1.000
_cell.length_b   1.000
_cell.length_c   1.000
_cell.angle_alpha   90.00
_cell.angle_beta   90.00
_cell.angle_gamma   90.00
#
_symmetry.space_group_name_H-M   'P 1'
#
loop_
_entity.id
_entity.type
_entity.pdbx_description
1 polymer ?
#
loop_
_entity_poly.entity_id
_entity_poly.type
_entity_poly.pdbx_seq_one_letter_code
_entity_poly.pdbx_strand_id
1 'polypeptide(L)'
;MSCSGVGLITLDQALEHYSAVQTLPVVTLPLVQAHRHVLAADVASTVALPLFTQSAVDGYALRSEDLQAGITSFELVGEIRAGIEEHIEIQAGQTVRIFTGGKLPNSADTVARQEIITRGHKQATLTQALDKGADIRYQGEELSIGTTLAQQGQRLGSGLIAALSMAGVQHVEVYRQPKIAVLITGDEVSTQLDNQSKVFDANAPMIRTWLKEQGFAEVHLEHVIDDEKILTQALSNAMNHYDVVITTGGVSVGDYDLIRPVSMALGATEIFWQVAQKPGKPLYFAEYQTDYHHSYLIGLPGNPAAVLTCLAVHVSTLLAALQGITSPAPAWKKARFNDSSKQDSREQLVRMVLDVNEFGQLTVSKLGKQQSHMLSNLNRANSIVRIPARSDVPVTLDYVDFISI
;
A
#
# COMPACT_ATOMS: atom_id res chain seq x y z
N MET A 1 32.99 11.92 -32.71
CA MET A 1 32.56 10.58 -32.27
C MET A 1 31.14 10.76 -31.76
N SER A 2 30.15 10.21 -32.42
CA SER A 2 28.74 10.38 -32.08
C SER A 2 28.46 9.66 -30.78
N CYS A 3 28.07 10.40 -29.73
CA CYS A 3 27.42 9.82 -28.55
C CYS A 3 26.10 9.21 -29.04
N SER A 4 26.06 7.89 -29.10
CA SER A 4 24.82 7.14 -29.24
C SER A 4 24.00 7.34 -27.96
N GLY A 5 23.20 8.42 -27.95
CA GLY A 5 22.24 8.64 -26.88
C GLY A 5 21.29 7.42 -26.82
N VAL A 6 21.06 6.91 -25.62
CA VAL A 6 19.96 5.97 -25.37
C VAL A 6 18.71 6.63 -25.91
N GLY A 7 18.03 6.00 -26.90
CA GLY A 7 16.88 6.58 -27.58
C GLY A 7 15.71 6.75 -26.63
N LEU A 8 14.70 7.49 -27.06
CA LEU A 8 13.41 7.64 -26.39
C LEU A 8 12.83 6.25 -26.08
N ILE A 9 12.69 5.90 -24.81
CA ILE A 9 12.14 4.61 -24.38
C ILE A 9 10.62 4.67 -24.20
N THR A 10 9.95 3.53 -24.25
CA THR A 10 8.51 3.44 -23.97
C THR A 10 8.21 3.55 -22.46
N LEU A 11 6.95 3.80 -22.11
CA LEU A 11 6.51 3.77 -20.70
C LEU A 11 6.80 2.40 -20.07
N ASP A 12 6.46 1.32 -20.77
CA ASP A 12 6.64 -0.05 -20.21
C ASP A 12 8.13 -0.36 -19.98
N GLN A 13 9.03 0.03 -20.88
CA GLN A 13 10.47 -0.08 -20.68
C GLN A 13 10.95 0.72 -19.46
N ALA A 14 10.41 1.94 -19.26
CA ALA A 14 10.75 2.71 -18.05
C ALA A 14 10.29 2.01 -16.77
N LEU A 15 9.09 1.42 -16.77
CA LEU A 15 8.56 0.66 -15.64
C LEU A 15 9.37 -0.62 -15.36
N GLU A 16 9.87 -1.28 -16.40
CA GLU A 16 10.77 -2.44 -16.26
C GLU A 16 12.09 -2.05 -15.58
N HIS A 17 12.68 -0.91 -15.93
CA HIS A 17 13.90 -0.43 -15.29
C HIS A 17 13.70 -0.20 -13.78
N TYR A 18 12.56 0.35 -13.35
CA TYR A 18 12.28 0.48 -11.92
C TYR A 18 12.11 -0.88 -11.22
N SER A 19 11.58 -1.88 -11.91
CA SER A 19 11.41 -3.22 -11.36
C SER A 19 12.74 -3.96 -11.15
N ALA A 20 13.82 -3.50 -11.79
CA ALA A 20 15.15 -4.08 -11.67
C ALA A 20 16.02 -3.44 -10.56
N VAL A 21 15.51 -2.44 -9.83
CA VAL A 21 16.26 -1.78 -8.75
C VAL A 21 16.48 -2.73 -7.57
N GLN A 22 17.60 -2.55 -6.87
CA GLN A 22 17.89 -3.33 -5.67
C GLN A 22 16.95 -2.91 -4.52
N THR A 23 16.36 -3.90 -3.86
CA THR A 23 15.54 -3.67 -2.66
C THR A 23 16.36 -3.12 -1.50
N LEU A 24 15.73 -2.30 -0.67
CA LEU A 24 16.34 -1.77 0.53
C LEU A 24 16.58 -2.86 1.59
N PRO A 25 17.50 -2.63 2.54
CA PRO A 25 17.79 -3.60 3.60
C PRO A 25 16.57 -3.98 4.42
N VAL A 26 16.57 -5.22 4.91
CA VAL A 26 15.56 -5.76 5.81
C VAL A 26 15.81 -5.27 7.23
N VAL A 27 14.75 -4.93 7.94
CA VAL A 27 14.74 -4.57 9.35
C VAL A 27 13.61 -5.30 10.07
N THR A 28 13.81 -5.59 11.35
CA THR A 28 12.77 -6.16 12.20
C THR A 28 12.06 -5.04 12.95
N LEU A 29 10.74 -4.96 12.85
CA LEU A 29 9.92 -3.99 13.56
C LEU A 29 8.87 -4.67 14.45
N PRO A 30 8.51 -4.04 15.59
CA PRO A 30 7.28 -4.40 16.27
C PRO A 30 6.09 -4.27 15.31
N LEU A 31 5.17 -5.25 15.31
CA LEU A 31 4.04 -5.30 14.39
C LEU A 31 3.21 -4.01 14.37
N VAL A 32 3.02 -3.39 15.55
CA VAL A 32 2.27 -2.13 15.70
C VAL A 32 2.92 -0.93 15.02
N GLN A 33 4.22 -0.99 14.75
CA GLN A 33 4.99 0.06 14.06
C GLN A 33 5.14 -0.22 12.55
N ALA A 34 4.75 -1.40 12.10
CA ALA A 34 4.99 -1.86 10.73
C ALA A 34 3.91 -1.42 9.71
N HIS A 35 2.96 -0.57 10.11
CA HIS A 35 1.93 -0.06 9.19
C HIS A 35 2.56 0.57 7.94
N ARG A 36 2.03 0.22 6.76
CA ARG A 36 2.50 0.62 5.43
C ARG A 36 3.88 0.10 5.02
N HIS A 37 4.62 -0.61 5.88
CA HIS A 37 5.82 -1.33 5.46
C HIS A 37 5.45 -2.55 4.61
N VAL A 38 6.43 -3.10 3.91
CA VAL A 38 6.29 -4.27 3.06
C VAL A 38 7.05 -5.43 3.69
N LEU A 39 6.41 -6.58 3.80
CA LEU A 39 7.00 -7.78 4.37
C LEU A 39 8.21 -8.26 3.54
N ALA A 40 9.31 -8.56 4.21
CA ALA A 40 10.52 -9.11 3.61
C ALA A 40 10.58 -10.64 3.69
N ALA A 41 9.65 -11.25 4.42
CA ALA A 41 9.50 -12.70 4.54
C ALA A 41 8.03 -13.08 4.73
N ASP A 42 7.72 -14.35 4.46
CA ASP A 42 6.41 -14.92 4.80
C ASP A 42 6.21 -14.93 6.32
N VAL A 43 4.98 -14.68 6.75
CA VAL A 43 4.63 -14.67 8.17
C VAL A 43 3.59 -15.73 8.46
N ALA A 44 3.92 -16.64 9.38
CA ALA A 44 3.05 -17.72 9.79
C ALA A 44 2.47 -17.46 11.19
N SER A 45 1.34 -18.08 11.49
CA SER A 45 0.74 -18.09 12.80
C SER A 45 1.67 -18.75 13.83
N THR A 46 1.83 -18.09 14.98
CA THR A 46 2.58 -18.64 16.12
C THR A 46 1.69 -19.42 17.09
N VAL A 47 0.37 -19.32 16.93
CA VAL A 47 -0.64 -19.96 17.77
C VAL A 47 -1.74 -20.59 16.91
N ALA A 48 -2.47 -21.55 17.50
CA ALA A 48 -3.71 -22.03 16.91
C ALA A 48 -4.86 -21.06 17.20
N LEU A 49 -5.81 -20.91 16.28
CA LEU A 49 -7.02 -20.11 16.51
C LEU A 49 -8.28 -20.95 16.29
N PRO A 50 -9.24 -20.94 17.22
CA PRO A 50 -9.12 -20.42 18.59
C PRO A 50 -7.98 -21.05 19.40
N LEU A 51 -7.47 -20.31 20.39
CA LEU A 51 -6.34 -20.75 21.26
C LEU A 51 -6.65 -22.01 22.06
N PHE A 52 -7.93 -22.22 22.36
CA PHE A 52 -8.46 -23.37 23.10
C PHE A 52 -9.90 -23.62 22.65
N THR A 53 -10.41 -24.82 22.91
CA THR A 53 -11.83 -25.14 22.68
C THR A 53 -12.68 -24.29 23.58
N GLN A 54 -13.68 -23.58 23.00
CA GLN A 54 -14.45 -22.55 23.67
C GLN A 54 -15.94 -22.59 23.29
N SER A 55 -16.79 -21.97 24.08
CA SER A 55 -18.18 -21.79 23.74
C SER A 55 -18.37 -20.79 22.63
N ALA A 56 -19.20 -21.12 21.64
CA ALA A 56 -19.60 -20.22 20.57
C ALA A 56 -20.72 -19.24 21.00
N VAL A 57 -21.42 -19.53 22.08
CA VAL A 57 -22.61 -18.81 22.57
C VAL A 57 -22.60 -18.66 24.08
N ASP A 58 -23.50 -17.84 24.62
CA ASP A 58 -23.83 -17.82 26.01
C ASP A 58 -24.75 -19.00 26.29
N GLY A 59 -24.37 -19.87 27.25
CA GLY A 59 -25.08 -21.13 27.48
C GLY A 59 -24.59 -21.90 28.66
N TYR A 60 -24.70 -23.22 28.58
CA TYR A 60 -24.38 -24.19 29.63
C TYR A 60 -23.56 -25.33 29.03
N ALA A 61 -22.38 -25.57 29.57
CA ALA A 61 -21.52 -26.67 29.12
C ALA A 61 -22.03 -28.00 29.69
N LEU A 62 -22.14 -29.01 28.84
CA LEU A 62 -22.73 -30.30 29.12
C LEU A 62 -21.82 -31.43 28.65
N ARG A 63 -22.03 -32.61 29.21
CA ARG A 63 -21.48 -33.88 28.72
C ARG A 63 -22.52 -34.54 27.83
N SER A 64 -22.15 -34.84 26.59
CA SER A 64 -23.06 -35.55 25.65
C SER A 64 -23.47 -36.94 26.14
N GLU A 65 -22.64 -37.59 26.97
CA GLU A 65 -23.00 -38.86 27.64
C GLU A 65 -24.24 -38.76 28.52
N ASP A 66 -24.38 -37.64 29.23
CA ASP A 66 -25.56 -37.40 30.08
C ASP A 66 -26.83 -37.23 29.24
N LEU A 67 -26.70 -36.55 28.07
CA LEU A 67 -27.81 -36.39 27.11
C LEU A 67 -28.23 -37.76 26.54
N GLN A 68 -27.27 -38.63 26.21
CA GLN A 68 -27.52 -39.97 25.71
C GLN A 68 -28.17 -40.87 26.78
N ALA A 69 -27.85 -40.62 28.06
CA ALA A 69 -28.50 -41.28 29.21
C ALA A 69 -29.88 -40.73 29.52
N GLY A 70 -30.38 -39.74 28.74
CA GLY A 70 -31.70 -39.14 28.92
C GLY A 70 -31.79 -38.10 30.06
N ILE A 71 -30.63 -37.63 30.57
CA ILE A 71 -30.60 -36.56 31.60
C ILE A 71 -30.89 -35.24 30.92
N THR A 72 -31.94 -34.55 31.42
CA THR A 72 -32.34 -33.22 30.90
C THR A 72 -32.26 -32.13 31.98
N SER A 73 -32.09 -32.50 33.25
CA SER A 73 -31.98 -31.56 34.38
C SER A 73 -30.61 -31.72 35.05
N PHE A 74 -29.86 -30.63 35.17
CA PHE A 74 -28.48 -30.61 35.60
C PHE A 74 -28.29 -29.71 36.82
N GLU A 75 -27.45 -30.11 37.75
CA GLU A 75 -27.00 -29.25 38.86
C GLU A 75 -26.04 -28.17 38.32
N LEU A 76 -26.31 -26.90 38.59
CA LEU A 76 -25.47 -25.77 38.22
C LEU A 76 -24.36 -25.60 39.28
N VAL A 77 -23.12 -25.93 38.91
CA VAL A 77 -21.97 -25.96 39.84
C VAL A 77 -21.05 -24.74 39.71
N GLY A 78 -21.23 -23.89 38.74
CA GLY A 78 -20.40 -22.69 38.58
C GLY A 78 -20.70 -21.88 37.35
N GLU A 79 -19.79 -20.94 37.04
CA GLU A 79 -19.87 -20.04 35.89
C GLU A 79 -18.48 -19.84 35.32
N ILE A 80 -18.31 -19.89 33.96
CA ILE A 80 -17.07 -19.66 33.24
C ILE A 80 -17.25 -18.46 32.33
N ARG A 81 -16.39 -17.47 32.49
CA ARG A 81 -16.35 -16.25 31.67
C ARG A 81 -15.12 -16.24 30.77
N ALA A 82 -15.25 -15.60 29.62
CA ALA A 82 -14.09 -15.36 28.75
C ALA A 82 -13.03 -14.52 29.49
N GLY A 83 -11.76 -14.90 29.31
CA GLY A 83 -10.61 -14.20 29.91
C GLY A 83 -10.37 -14.45 31.39
N ILE A 84 -11.18 -15.29 32.04
CA ILE A 84 -10.97 -15.73 33.44
C ILE A 84 -10.53 -17.19 33.42
N GLU A 85 -9.41 -17.48 34.06
CA GLU A 85 -8.91 -18.85 34.19
C GLU A 85 -9.59 -19.52 35.39
N GLU A 86 -10.65 -20.28 35.12
CA GLU A 86 -11.31 -21.12 36.10
C GLU A 86 -11.21 -22.60 35.72
N HIS A 87 -10.78 -23.42 36.64
CA HIS A 87 -10.67 -24.86 36.46
C HIS A 87 -11.90 -25.55 37.07
N ILE A 88 -13.04 -25.45 36.40
CA ILE A 88 -14.26 -26.15 36.78
C ILE A 88 -14.40 -27.39 35.89
N GLU A 89 -14.38 -28.58 36.49
CA GLU A 89 -14.75 -29.82 35.85
C GLU A 89 -16.14 -30.24 36.25
N ILE A 90 -16.96 -30.71 35.31
CA ILE A 90 -18.33 -31.16 35.57
C ILE A 90 -18.38 -32.68 35.65
N GLN A 91 -19.19 -33.19 36.60
CA GLN A 91 -19.50 -34.61 36.77
C GLN A 91 -20.83 -34.96 36.07
N ALA A 92 -21.19 -36.24 36.08
CA ALA A 92 -22.47 -36.70 35.55
C ALA A 92 -23.65 -35.97 36.23
N GLY A 93 -24.57 -35.45 35.42
CA GLY A 93 -25.72 -34.67 35.92
C GLY A 93 -25.40 -33.24 36.35
N GLN A 94 -24.17 -32.74 36.09
CA GLN A 94 -23.76 -31.37 36.39
C GLN A 94 -23.59 -30.54 35.14
N THR A 95 -23.71 -29.23 35.28
CA THR A 95 -23.45 -28.23 34.26
C THR A 95 -22.79 -26.99 34.86
N VAL A 96 -22.10 -26.26 34.04
CA VAL A 96 -21.55 -24.93 34.34
C VAL A 96 -22.09 -23.91 33.33
N ARG A 97 -22.50 -22.75 33.82
CA ARG A 97 -22.83 -21.64 32.93
C ARG A 97 -21.57 -21.16 32.23
N ILE A 98 -21.63 -21.03 30.92
CA ILE A 98 -20.49 -20.61 30.13
C ILE A 98 -20.91 -19.46 29.18
N PHE A 99 -20.03 -18.48 29.05
CA PHE A 99 -20.23 -17.35 28.14
C PHE A 99 -19.42 -17.53 26.86
N THR A 100 -19.85 -16.85 25.81
CA THR A 100 -19.18 -16.82 24.52
C THR A 100 -17.69 -16.55 24.70
N GLY A 101 -16.82 -17.37 24.11
CA GLY A 101 -15.38 -17.30 24.26
C GLY A 101 -14.82 -17.88 25.58
N GLY A 102 -15.67 -18.37 26.48
CA GLY A 102 -15.23 -19.08 27.67
C GLY A 102 -14.61 -20.44 27.31
N LYS A 103 -13.49 -20.78 27.97
CA LYS A 103 -12.81 -22.07 27.78
C LYS A 103 -13.69 -23.22 28.23
N LEU A 104 -13.95 -24.18 27.34
CA LEU A 104 -14.76 -25.34 27.65
C LEU A 104 -14.02 -26.24 28.65
N PRO A 105 -14.69 -26.73 29.76
CA PRO A 105 -14.13 -27.76 30.63
C PRO A 105 -13.73 -29.01 29.82
N ASN A 106 -12.65 -29.70 30.22
CA ASN A 106 -12.24 -30.93 29.53
C ASN A 106 -13.28 -32.04 29.64
N SER A 107 -14.08 -32.02 30.67
CA SER A 107 -15.19 -32.93 30.92
C SER A 107 -16.45 -32.64 30.08
N ALA A 108 -16.53 -31.50 29.40
CA ALA A 108 -17.66 -31.09 28.57
C ALA A 108 -17.31 -31.20 27.08
N ASP A 109 -18.28 -31.59 26.26
CA ASP A 109 -18.15 -31.72 24.82
C ASP A 109 -19.35 -31.19 24.03
N THR A 110 -20.21 -30.41 24.69
CA THR A 110 -21.44 -29.84 24.12
C THR A 110 -21.81 -28.59 24.89
N VAL A 111 -22.34 -27.57 24.21
CA VAL A 111 -22.90 -26.37 24.86
C VAL A 111 -24.36 -26.21 24.47
N ALA A 112 -25.24 -26.11 25.45
CA ALA A 112 -26.62 -25.75 25.26
C ALA A 112 -26.74 -24.22 25.35
N ARG A 113 -27.19 -23.56 24.30
CA ARG A 113 -27.44 -22.11 24.33
C ARG A 113 -28.51 -21.77 25.38
N GLN A 114 -28.41 -20.60 26.01
CA GLN A 114 -29.28 -20.20 27.10
C GLN A 114 -30.78 -20.21 26.73
N GLU A 115 -31.12 -20.02 25.46
CA GLU A 115 -32.49 -19.95 24.95
C GLU A 115 -33.26 -21.30 25.04
N ILE A 116 -32.53 -22.41 25.14
CA ILE A 116 -33.09 -23.75 25.27
C ILE A 116 -32.94 -24.32 26.71
N ILE A 117 -32.57 -23.46 27.65
CA ILE A 117 -32.41 -23.82 29.06
C ILE A 117 -33.41 -23.06 29.93
N THR A 118 -34.17 -23.80 30.74
CA THR A 118 -34.94 -23.22 31.84
C THR A 118 -34.05 -23.20 33.09
N ARG A 119 -33.73 -22.01 33.59
CA ARG A 119 -32.87 -21.83 34.78
C ARG A 119 -33.67 -21.76 36.08
N GLY A 120 -33.35 -22.64 37.00
CA GLY A 120 -33.75 -22.58 38.42
C GLY A 120 -32.65 -22.00 39.32
N HIS A 121 -32.83 -22.05 40.63
CA HIS A 121 -31.87 -21.50 41.60
C HIS A 121 -30.49 -22.20 41.55
N LYS A 122 -30.47 -23.54 41.48
CA LYS A 122 -29.26 -24.37 41.37
C LYS A 122 -29.41 -25.45 40.29
N GLN A 123 -30.32 -25.27 39.37
CA GLN A 123 -30.62 -26.23 38.33
C GLN A 123 -30.75 -25.55 36.98
N ALA A 124 -30.36 -26.26 35.93
CA ALA A 124 -30.56 -25.89 34.53
C ALA A 124 -31.24 -27.07 33.84
N THR A 125 -32.40 -26.85 33.23
CA THR A 125 -33.18 -27.89 32.55
C THR A 125 -33.21 -27.62 31.07
N LEU A 126 -32.76 -28.61 30.29
CA LEU A 126 -32.76 -28.58 28.82
C LEU A 126 -34.20 -28.78 28.32
N THR A 127 -34.67 -27.90 27.42
CA THR A 127 -36.03 -27.91 26.85
C THR A 127 -36.12 -28.46 25.44
N GLN A 128 -34.98 -28.66 24.77
CA GLN A 128 -34.92 -29.18 23.42
C GLN A 128 -33.77 -30.18 23.30
N ALA A 129 -33.86 -31.10 22.34
CA ALA A 129 -32.78 -32.03 22.01
C ALA A 129 -31.56 -31.27 21.50
N LEU A 130 -30.39 -31.79 21.82
CA LEU A 130 -29.11 -31.17 21.51
C LEU A 130 -28.12 -32.25 21.03
N ASP A 131 -27.45 -31.96 19.93
CA ASP A 131 -26.42 -32.85 19.37
C ASP A 131 -25.06 -32.66 20.06
N LYS A 132 -24.26 -33.72 20.10
CA LYS A 132 -22.88 -33.67 20.54
C LYS A 132 -22.09 -32.65 19.71
N GLY A 133 -21.29 -31.82 20.34
CA GLY A 133 -20.45 -30.80 19.68
C GLY A 133 -21.21 -29.53 19.32
N ALA A 134 -22.51 -29.40 19.71
CA ALA A 134 -23.26 -28.19 19.44
C ALA A 134 -22.62 -26.98 20.12
N ASP A 135 -22.66 -25.84 19.42
CA ASP A 135 -22.25 -24.53 19.90
C ASP A 135 -20.81 -24.46 20.48
N ILE A 136 -19.89 -25.28 19.95
CA ILE A 136 -18.48 -25.30 20.32
C ILE A 136 -17.65 -24.75 19.16
N ARG A 137 -16.62 -23.97 19.49
CA ARG A 137 -15.48 -23.64 18.61
C ARG A 137 -14.28 -24.42 19.06
N TYR A 138 -13.78 -25.31 18.21
CA TYR A 138 -12.65 -26.18 18.56
C TYR A 138 -11.33 -25.44 18.44
N GLN A 139 -10.37 -25.78 19.29
CA GLN A 139 -9.01 -25.27 19.19
C GLN A 139 -8.44 -25.51 17.79
N GLY A 140 -7.94 -24.46 17.14
CA GLY A 140 -7.30 -24.55 15.83
C GLY A 140 -8.24 -24.77 14.64
N GLU A 141 -9.55 -24.72 14.82
CA GLU A 141 -10.51 -24.96 13.73
C GLU A 141 -10.42 -23.90 12.60
N GLU A 142 -10.04 -22.66 12.96
CA GLU A 142 -9.83 -21.57 12.00
C GLU A 142 -8.40 -21.59 11.46
N LEU A 143 -7.40 -21.76 12.34
CA LEU A 143 -6.01 -21.58 12.01
C LEU A 143 -5.11 -22.49 12.85
N SER A 144 -4.28 -23.27 12.20
CA SER A 144 -3.26 -24.10 12.85
C SER A 144 -1.94 -23.33 13.01
N ILE A 145 -1.15 -23.70 14.02
CA ILE A 145 0.23 -23.20 14.18
C ILE A 145 1.02 -23.46 12.91
N GLY A 146 1.78 -22.48 12.45
CA GLY A 146 2.60 -22.56 11.24
C GLY A 146 1.86 -22.28 9.93
N THR A 147 0.56 -22.03 9.95
CA THR A 147 -0.17 -21.61 8.74
C THR A 147 0.29 -20.23 8.29
N THR A 148 0.71 -20.11 7.04
CA THR A 148 1.12 -18.83 6.44
C THR A 148 -0.08 -17.90 6.33
N LEU A 149 0.03 -16.72 6.94
CA LEU A 149 -0.99 -15.66 6.96
C LEU A 149 -0.69 -14.51 6.00
N ALA A 150 0.57 -14.28 5.76
CA ALA A 150 1.02 -13.22 4.88
C ALA A 150 2.26 -13.65 4.12
N GLN A 151 2.44 -13.11 2.92
CA GLN A 151 3.56 -13.44 2.05
C GLN A 151 4.52 -12.25 1.92
N GLN A 152 5.79 -12.56 1.64
CA GLN A 152 6.78 -11.57 1.24
C GLN A 152 6.23 -10.69 0.11
N GLY A 153 6.55 -9.40 0.14
CA GLY A 153 6.10 -8.41 -0.83
C GLY A 153 4.69 -7.86 -0.56
N GLN A 154 3.98 -8.34 0.45
CA GLN A 154 2.71 -7.75 0.87
C GLN A 154 2.91 -6.51 1.74
N ARG A 155 2.10 -5.47 1.48
CA ARG A 155 2.06 -4.27 2.31
C ARG A 155 1.17 -4.46 3.53
N LEU A 156 1.66 -4.09 4.70
CA LEU A 156 0.95 -4.19 5.97
C LEU A 156 -0.12 -3.09 6.10
N GLY A 157 -1.36 -3.46 5.87
CA GLY A 157 -2.55 -2.64 6.17
C GLY A 157 -3.18 -3.03 7.51
N SER A 158 -4.18 -2.26 7.95
CA SER A 158 -4.85 -2.46 9.24
C SER A 158 -5.44 -3.87 9.42
N GLY A 159 -6.08 -4.42 8.38
CA GLY A 159 -6.64 -5.77 8.44
C GLY A 159 -5.59 -6.85 8.63
N LEU A 160 -4.46 -6.77 7.90
CA LEU A 160 -3.37 -7.73 8.04
C LEU A 160 -2.69 -7.62 9.40
N ILE A 161 -2.46 -6.40 9.90
CA ILE A 161 -1.91 -6.17 11.25
C ILE A 161 -2.82 -6.82 12.32
N ALA A 162 -4.15 -6.67 12.20
CA ALA A 162 -5.09 -7.29 13.14
C ALA A 162 -5.02 -8.82 13.08
N ALA A 163 -5.01 -9.42 11.88
CA ALA A 163 -4.91 -10.87 11.70
C ALA A 163 -3.60 -11.44 12.27
N LEU A 164 -2.47 -10.79 11.98
CA LEU A 164 -1.16 -11.18 12.52
C LEU A 164 -1.09 -11.03 14.04
N SER A 165 -1.69 -9.97 14.59
CA SER A 165 -1.75 -9.76 16.05
C SER A 165 -2.57 -10.85 16.74
N MET A 166 -3.75 -11.22 16.19
CA MET A 166 -4.54 -12.34 16.69
C MET A 166 -3.76 -13.67 16.63
N ALA A 167 -2.96 -13.86 15.60
CA ALA A 167 -2.12 -15.04 15.39
C ALA A 167 -0.84 -15.06 16.27
N GLY A 168 -0.70 -14.12 17.21
CA GLY A 168 0.41 -14.07 18.17
C GLY A 168 1.70 -13.46 17.63
N VAL A 169 1.69 -12.89 16.41
CA VAL A 169 2.86 -12.25 15.81
C VAL A 169 3.12 -10.91 16.47
N GLN A 170 4.31 -10.73 17.06
CA GLN A 170 4.70 -9.50 17.72
C GLN A 170 5.69 -8.66 16.91
N HIS A 171 6.52 -9.29 16.10
CA HIS A 171 7.53 -8.66 15.26
C HIS A 171 7.44 -9.22 13.85
N VAL A 172 7.80 -8.39 12.88
CA VAL A 172 7.86 -8.76 11.46
C VAL A 172 9.14 -8.25 10.82
N GLU A 173 9.65 -9.01 9.86
CA GLU A 173 10.72 -8.58 8.97
C GLU A 173 10.11 -7.80 7.81
N VAL A 174 10.57 -6.57 7.62
CA VAL A 174 10.09 -5.67 6.57
C VAL A 174 11.25 -5.01 5.85
N TYR A 175 11.04 -4.61 4.62
CA TYR A 175 11.98 -3.73 3.95
C TYR A 175 11.96 -2.35 4.61
N ARG A 176 13.14 -1.79 4.86
CA ARG A 176 13.27 -0.42 5.38
C ARG A 176 12.62 0.57 4.41
N GLN A 177 11.97 1.59 4.94
CA GLN A 177 11.48 2.69 4.11
C GLN A 177 12.64 3.51 3.52
N PRO A 178 12.53 3.98 2.27
CA PRO A 178 13.55 4.82 1.65
C PRO A 178 13.65 6.17 2.35
N LYS A 179 14.88 6.66 2.51
CA LYS A 179 15.15 8.06 2.82
C LYS A 179 15.05 8.85 1.53
N ILE A 180 14.21 9.89 1.51
CA ILE A 180 13.88 10.64 0.28
C ILE A 180 14.33 12.08 0.42
N ALA A 181 15.08 12.57 -0.57
CA ALA A 181 15.36 13.99 -0.77
C ALA A 181 14.58 14.51 -2.00
N VAL A 182 14.07 15.73 -1.90
CA VAL A 182 13.40 16.45 -2.99
C VAL A 182 14.12 17.77 -3.21
N LEU A 183 14.67 17.97 -4.39
CA LEU A 183 15.33 19.19 -4.81
C LEU A 183 14.46 19.91 -5.83
N ILE A 184 13.94 21.08 -5.48
CA ILE A 184 13.15 21.93 -6.37
C ILE A 184 14.09 22.91 -7.04
N THR A 185 14.25 22.81 -8.37
CA THR A 185 15.09 23.73 -9.14
C THR A 185 14.26 24.70 -9.96
N GLY A 186 14.82 25.85 -10.28
CA GLY A 186 14.23 26.90 -11.06
C GLY A 186 14.23 28.25 -10.34
N ASP A 187 14.96 29.22 -10.91
CA ASP A 187 15.05 30.59 -10.36
C ASP A 187 13.72 31.35 -10.39
N GLU A 188 12.81 30.89 -11.27
CA GLU A 188 11.45 31.45 -11.40
C GLU A 188 10.52 31.03 -10.24
N VAL A 189 10.86 29.97 -9.51
CA VAL A 189 10.00 29.42 -8.46
C VAL A 189 10.24 30.10 -7.11
N SER A 190 9.18 30.51 -6.44
CA SER A 190 9.28 31.15 -5.13
C SER A 190 8.09 30.83 -4.24
N THR A 191 8.31 30.83 -2.93
CA THR A 191 7.23 30.80 -1.94
C THR A 191 6.60 32.17 -1.72
N GLN A 192 7.27 33.24 -2.17
CA GLN A 192 6.80 34.63 -2.08
C GLN A 192 6.99 35.33 -3.43
N LEU A 193 5.99 36.07 -3.87
CA LEU A 193 6.10 36.88 -5.09
C LEU A 193 6.70 38.25 -4.74
N ASP A 194 8.00 38.31 -4.70
CA ASP A 194 8.78 39.53 -4.47
C ASP A 194 9.09 40.31 -5.77
N ASN A 195 8.86 39.67 -6.92
CA ASN A 195 8.91 40.35 -8.23
C ASN A 195 7.95 39.70 -9.24
N GLN A 196 7.72 40.41 -10.38
CA GLN A 196 6.75 39.98 -11.41
C GLN A 196 7.25 38.85 -12.32
N SER A 197 8.51 38.42 -12.20
CA SER A 197 9.10 37.36 -13.01
C SER A 197 9.04 35.98 -12.31
N LYS A 198 8.58 35.92 -11.05
CA LYS A 198 8.46 34.69 -10.28
C LYS A 198 7.04 34.12 -10.26
N VAL A 199 6.96 32.80 -10.11
CA VAL A 199 5.70 32.05 -9.94
C VAL A 199 5.67 31.34 -8.61
N PHE A 200 4.47 31.11 -8.08
CA PHE A 200 4.33 30.32 -6.85
C PHE A 200 4.75 28.88 -7.06
N ASP A 201 5.49 28.33 -6.10
CA ASP A 201 5.85 26.93 -6.08
C ASP A 201 4.61 26.04 -5.86
N ALA A 202 4.31 25.22 -6.86
CA ALA A 202 3.26 24.21 -6.77
C ALA A 202 3.84 22.81 -6.56
N ASN A 203 5.11 22.58 -6.91
CA ASN A 203 5.74 21.25 -6.89
C ASN A 203 6.08 20.80 -5.46
N ALA A 204 6.73 21.62 -4.67
CA ALA A 204 7.13 21.27 -3.32
C ALA A 204 5.96 20.86 -2.42
N PRO A 205 4.89 21.65 -2.28
CA PRO A 205 3.74 21.26 -1.46
C PRO A 205 3.02 20.02 -2.01
N MET A 206 2.92 19.88 -3.34
CA MET A 206 2.30 18.72 -3.98
C MET A 206 3.10 17.43 -3.71
N ILE A 207 4.41 17.44 -3.96
CA ILE A 207 5.28 16.26 -3.76
C ILE A 207 5.29 15.87 -2.28
N ARG A 208 5.45 16.82 -1.36
CA ARG A 208 5.42 16.56 0.09
C ARG A 208 4.10 15.92 0.52
N THR A 209 2.96 16.45 0.07
CA THR A 209 1.64 15.92 0.40
C THR A 209 1.47 14.53 -0.17
N TRP A 210 1.81 14.33 -1.44
CA TRP A 210 1.71 13.03 -2.10
C TRP A 210 2.58 11.97 -1.40
N LEU A 211 3.84 12.28 -1.07
CA LEU A 211 4.72 11.34 -0.36
C LEU A 211 4.16 10.98 1.01
N LYS A 212 3.59 11.95 1.74
CA LYS A 212 2.92 11.71 3.02
C LYS A 212 1.72 10.78 2.88
N GLU A 213 0.90 10.96 1.85
CA GLU A 213 -0.23 10.06 1.53
C GLU A 213 0.25 8.64 1.20
N GLN A 214 1.42 8.50 0.59
CA GLN A 214 2.05 7.19 0.36
C GLN A 214 2.68 6.58 1.62
N GLY A 215 2.75 7.31 2.74
CA GLY A 215 3.29 6.85 4.02
C GLY A 215 4.72 7.29 4.30
N PHE A 216 5.29 8.17 3.48
CA PHE A 216 6.63 8.73 3.68
C PHE A 216 6.51 10.12 4.31
N ALA A 217 6.54 10.18 5.65
CA ALA A 217 6.35 11.44 6.38
C ALA A 217 7.65 12.27 6.49
N GLU A 218 8.79 11.60 6.55
CA GLU A 218 10.10 12.24 6.70
C GLU A 218 10.77 12.39 5.34
N VAL A 219 10.66 13.60 4.77
CA VAL A 219 11.22 13.93 3.46
C VAL A 219 12.06 15.20 3.60
N HIS A 220 13.30 15.12 3.17
CA HIS A 220 14.14 16.32 3.03
C HIS A 220 13.68 17.09 1.77
N LEU A 221 13.40 18.38 1.90
CA LEU A 221 13.01 19.23 0.78
C LEU A 221 13.85 20.50 0.79
N GLU A 222 14.49 20.78 -0.34
CA GLU A 222 15.37 21.91 -0.54
C GLU A 222 15.07 22.61 -1.87
N HIS A 223 15.09 23.95 -1.87
CA HIS A 223 15.06 24.74 -3.09
C HIS A 223 16.48 25.07 -3.51
N VAL A 224 16.83 24.76 -4.73
CA VAL A 224 18.16 24.92 -5.29
C VAL A 224 18.08 25.89 -6.49
N ILE A 225 18.86 26.95 -6.47
CA ILE A 225 18.96 27.90 -7.58
C ILE A 225 19.68 27.27 -8.77
N ASP A 226 19.45 27.79 -9.98
CA ASP A 226 20.04 27.30 -11.22
C ASP A 226 21.51 27.75 -11.39
N ASP A 227 22.32 27.51 -10.35
CA ASP A 227 23.77 27.68 -10.33
C ASP A 227 24.46 26.30 -10.28
N GLU A 228 25.37 26.04 -11.20
CA GLU A 228 26.03 24.73 -11.35
C GLU A 228 26.76 24.30 -10.10
N LYS A 229 27.42 25.22 -9.38
CA LYS A 229 28.20 24.88 -8.17
C LYS A 229 27.29 24.53 -7.00
N ILE A 230 26.21 25.31 -6.81
CA ILE A 230 25.23 25.10 -5.76
C ILE A 230 24.49 23.79 -6.02
N LEU A 231 24.06 23.56 -7.28
CA LEU A 231 23.42 22.32 -7.68
C LEU A 231 24.33 21.11 -7.51
N THR A 232 25.62 21.22 -7.88
CA THR A 232 26.62 20.17 -7.68
C THR A 232 26.71 19.78 -6.21
N GLN A 233 26.77 20.76 -5.30
CA GLN A 233 26.85 20.50 -3.86
C GLN A 233 25.57 19.87 -3.32
N ALA A 234 24.40 20.37 -3.72
CA ALA A 234 23.10 19.85 -3.29
C ALA A 234 22.90 18.40 -3.76
N LEU A 235 23.16 18.12 -5.06
CA LEU A 235 23.08 16.76 -5.63
C LEU A 235 24.08 15.81 -4.98
N SER A 236 25.34 16.23 -4.81
CA SER A 236 26.34 15.40 -4.14
C SER A 236 25.93 15.05 -2.72
N ASN A 237 25.45 16.03 -1.95
CA ASN A 237 24.95 15.79 -0.62
C ASN A 237 23.73 14.84 -0.62
N ALA A 238 22.76 15.08 -1.49
CA ALA A 238 21.56 14.28 -1.56
C ALA A 238 21.87 12.82 -1.95
N MET A 239 22.65 12.60 -3.00
CA MET A 239 22.99 11.24 -3.49
C MET A 239 23.86 10.44 -2.50
N ASN A 240 24.59 11.09 -1.60
CA ASN A 240 25.40 10.39 -0.59
C ASN A 240 24.63 10.05 0.71
N HIS A 241 23.43 10.62 0.94
CA HIS A 241 22.73 10.44 2.21
C HIS A 241 21.29 9.90 2.08
N TYR A 242 20.72 9.93 0.88
CA TYR A 242 19.33 9.53 0.62
C TYR A 242 19.28 8.40 -0.41
N ASP A 243 18.35 7.48 -0.22
CA ASP A 243 18.16 6.32 -1.11
C ASP A 243 17.48 6.73 -2.43
N VAL A 244 16.66 7.80 -2.37
CA VAL A 244 15.97 8.37 -3.54
C VAL A 244 16.11 9.88 -3.53
N VAL A 245 16.60 10.42 -4.63
CA VAL A 245 16.65 11.86 -4.89
C VAL A 245 15.67 12.19 -5.99
N ILE A 246 14.66 13.00 -5.67
CA ILE A 246 13.67 13.49 -6.64
C ILE A 246 14.03 14.94 -6.97
N THR A 247 14.18 15.27 -8.24
CA THR A 247 14.34 16.66 -8.68
C THR A 247 13.14 17.11 -9.52
N THR A 248 12.83 18.40 -9.52
CA THR A 248 11.86 18.99 -10.45
C THR A 248 12.48 20.13 -11.23
N GLY A 249 12.31 20.13 -12.56
CA GLY A 249 13.01 21.06 -13.45
C GLY A 249 14.42 20.54 -13.82
N GLY A 250 15.11 21.27 -14.68
CA GLY A 250 16.49 21.01 -15.05
C GLY A 250 16.80 19.70 -15.79
N VAL A 251 15.80 19.02 -16.37
CA VAL A 251 15.95 17.70 -17.02
C VAL A 251 15.56 17.64 -18.49
N SER A 252 15.23 18.79 -19.13
CA SER A 252 14.87 18.83 -20.53
C SER A 252 16.11 18.98 -21.45
N VAL A 253 16.04 19.79 -22.49
CA VAL A 253 17.11 19.97 -23.48
C VAL A 253 17.63 21.42 -23.55
N GLY A 254 17.26 22.25 -22.58
CA GLY A 254 17.66 23.67 -22.51
C GLY A 254 19.06 23.83 -21.92
N ASP A 255 19.64 25.00 -22.17
CA ASP A 255 21.00 25.35 -21.69
C ASP A 255 21.12 25.36 -20.16
N TYR A 256 20.00 25.49 -19.44
CA TYR A 256 19.92 25.49 -17.98
C TYR A 256 19.44 24.16 -17.40
N ASP A 257 19.35 23.11 -18.21
CA ASP A 257 18.97 21.77 -17.74
C ASP A 257 20.18 21.02 -17.16
N LEU A 258 20.61 21.41 -15.97
CA LEU A 258 21.88 21.04 -15.34
C LEU A 258 21.83 19.71 -14.57
N ILE A 259 20.66 19.15 -14.22
CA ILE A 259 20.55 17.95 -13.39
C ILE A 259 21.30 16.77 -13.98
N ARG A 260 21.05 16.46 -15.24
CA ARG A 260 21.67 15.34 -15.96
C ARG A 260 23.19 15.49 -16.07
N PRO A 261 23.76 16.57 -16.63
CA PRO A 261 25.22 16.70 -16.76
C PRO A 261 25.94 16.75 -15.40
N VAL A 262 25.37 17.43 -14.39
CA VAL A 262 25.97 17.53 -13.06
C VAL A 262 25.95 16.17 -12.35
N SER A 263 24.84 15.43 -12.38
CA SER A 263 24.78 14.11 -11.76
C SER A 263 25.76 13.12 -12.38
N MET A 264 25.90 13.13 -13.71
CA MET A 264 26.88 12.29 -14.41
C MET A 264 28.33 12.70 -14.06
N ALA A 265 28.61 13.98 -13.94
CA ALA A 265 29.93 14.48 -13.51
C ALA A 265 30.26 14.07 -12.06
N LEU A 266 29.25 13.91 -11.21
CA LEU A 266 29.36 13.37 -9.85
C LEU A 266 29.50 11.84 -9.79
N GLY A 267 29.42 11.15 -10.94
CA GLY A 267 29.58 9.70 -11.03
C GLY A 267 28.26 8.91 -11.08
N ALA A 268 27.12 9.57 -11.24
CA ALA A 268 25.88 8.85 -11.48
C ALA A 268 25.87 8.20 -12.88
N THR A 269 25.34 6.98 -12.95
CA THR A 269 25.15 6.23 -14.19
C THR A 269 23.74 6.42 -14.69
N GLU A 270 23.58 6.99 -15.89
CA GLU A 270 22.27 7.13 -16.54
C GLU A 270 21.70 5.76 -16.89
N ILE A 271 20.48 5.50 -16.41
CA ILE A 271 19.69 4.31 -16.79
C ILE A 271 18.86 4.66 -18.03
N PHE A 272 18.13 5.77 -17.97
CA PHE A 272 17.44 6.32 -19.14
C PHE A 272 17.21 7.83 -19.03
N TRP A 273 17.04 8.45 -20.18
CA TRP A 273 16.61 9.83 -20.32
C TRP A 273 15.59 9.95 -21.43
N GLN A 274 14.44 10.57 -21.13
CA GLN A 274 13.26 10.73 -21.98
C GLN A 274 12.42 9.45 -22.21
N VAL A 275 11.12 9.60 -21.96
CA VAL A 275 10.12 8.55 -22.18
C VAL A 275 9.11 8.99 -23.23
N ALA A 276 8.67 8.09 -24.09
CA ALA A 276 7.69 8.31 -25.16
C ALA A 276 6.28 8.50 -24.61
N GLN A 277 6.12 9.44 -23.67
CA GLN A 277 4.85 9.75 -23.01
C GLN A 277 4.49 11.24 -23.06
N LYS A 278 3.24 11.56 -22.74
CA LYS A 278 2.69 12.92 -22.65
C LYS A 278 1.62 13.00 -21.55
N PRO A 279 1.79 13.88 -20.54
CA PRO A 279 2.96 14.73 -20.26
C PRO A 279 4.16 13.93 -19.74
N GLY A 280 5.28 14.61 -19.49
CA GLY A 280 6.43 14.02 -18.83
C GLY A 280 7.44 13.35 -19.76
N LYS A 281 7.57 13.80 -21.03
CA LYS A 281 8.64 13.32 -21.92
C LYS A 281 10.03 13.50 -21.29
N PRO A 282 10.45 14.68 -20.78
CA PRO A 282 11.72 14.82 -20.08
C PRO A 282 11.61 14.19 -18.69
N LEU A 283 12.03 12.96 -18.60
CA LEU A 283 12.12 12.18 -17.37
C LEU A 283 13.50 11.53 -17.33
N TYR A 284 14.25 11.78 -16.28
CA TYR A 284 15.62 11.29 -16.11
C TYR A 284 15.67 10.27 -14.99
N PHE A 285 16.33 9.14 -15.20
CA PHE A 285 16.56 8.13 -14.18
C PHE A 285 18.02 7.67 -14.22
N ALA A 286 18.66 7.74 -13.07
CA ALA A 286 20.05 7.35 -12.90
C ALA A 286 20.25 6.66 -11.55
N GLU A 287 21.31 5.87 -11.45
CA GLU A 287 21.80 5.30 -10.22
C GLU A 287 23.13 5.93 -9.82
N TYR A 288 23.36 6.08 -8.54
CA TYR A 288 24.62 6.52 -7.96
C TYR A 288 25.04 5.50 -6.90
N GLN A 289 26.18 4.88 -7.10
CA GLN A 289 26.68 3.83 -6.24
C GLN A 289 28.10 4.12 -5.80
N THR A 290 28.34 3.98 -4.49
CA THR A 290 29.66 4.00 -3.85
C THR A 290 29.85 2.69 -3.08
N ASP A 291 31.03 2.48 -2.51
CA ASP A 291 31.28 1.31 -1.64
C ASP A 291 30.37 1.24 -0.41
N TYR A 292 29.74 2.35 -0.02
CA TYR A 292 29.00 2.49 1.24
C TYR A 292 27.55 2.90 1.06
N HIS A 293 27.15 3.38 -0.12
CA HIS A 293 25.81 3.92 -0.34
C HIS A 293 25.35 3.73 -1.77
N HIS A 294 24.04 3.44 -1.92
CA HIS A 294 23.37 3.34 -3.20
C HIS A 294 22.15 4.26 -3.22
N SER A 295 22.07 5.12 -4.22
CA SER A 295 21.01 6.11 -4.40
C SER A 295 20.45 6.07 -5.81
N TYR A 296 19.16 6.32 -5.96
CA TYR A 296 18.51 6.51 -7.25
C TYR A 296 18.07 7.96 -7.41
N LEU A 297 18.45 8.55 -8.53
CA LEU A 297 18.05 9.90 -8.91
C LEU A 297 16.96 9.84 -9.96
N ILE A 298 15.81 10.43 -9.66
CA ILE A 298 14.70 10.60 -10.61
C ILE A 298 14.41 12.08 -10.83
N GLY A 299 14.70 12.55 -12.05
CA GLY A 299 14.50 13.93 -12.46
C GLY A 299 13.15 14.09 -13.16
N LEU A 300 12.26 14.87 -12.55
CA LEU A 300 10.91 15.14 -13.02
C LEU A 300 10.85 16.45 -13.83
N PRO A 301 9.90 16.59 -14.77
CA PRO A 301 9.66 17.86 -15.45
C PRO A 301 9.36 18.98 -14.45
N GLY A 302 9.62 20.25 -14.80
CA GLY A 302 9.24 21.39 -13.97
C GLY A 302 7.73 21.63 -13.90
N ASN A 303 6.96 21.21 -14.90
CA ASN A 303 5.50 21.44 -14.95
C ASN A 303 4.72 20.62 -13.93
N PRO A 304 3.95 21.22 -12.99
CA PRO A 304 3.27 20.50 -11.90
C PRO A 304 2.28 19.43 -12.36
N ALA A 305 1.61 19.63 -13.50
CA ALA A 305 0.70 18.63 -14.04
C ALA A 305 1.44 17.38 -14.55
N ALA A 306 2.65 17.55 -15.07
CA ALA A 306 3.51 16.45 -15.44
C ALA A 306 4.14 15.79 -14.20
N VAL A 307 4.52 16.59 -13.20
CA VAL A 307 5.03 16.09 -11.91
C VAL A 307 4.02 15.16 -11.27
N LEU A 308 2.75 15.56 -11.12
CA LEU A 308 1.70 14.70 -10.53
C LEU A 308 1.57 13.37 -11.28
N THR A 309 1.59 13.41 -12.61
CA THR A 309 1.52 12.19 -13.43
C THR A 309 2.76 11.30 -13.21
N CYS A 310 3.95 11.89 -13.18
CA CYS A 310 5.19 11.16 -12.95
C CYS A 310 5.28 10.61 -11.52
N LEU A 311 4.77 11.32 -10.51
CA LEU A 311 4.66 10.80 -9.14
C LEU A 311 3.79 9.54 -9.11
N ALA A 312 2.60 9.61 -9.72
CA ALA A 312 1.62 8.53 -9.68
C ALA A 312 2.07 7.27 -10.45
N VAL A 313 2.90 7.42 -11.48
CA VAL A 313 3.29 6.31 -12.37
C VAL A 313 4.73 5.87 -12.12
N HIS A 314 5.68 6.80 -12.13
CA HIS A 314 7.11 6.47 -12.09
C HIS A 314 7.66 6.41 -10.66
N VAL A 315 7.46 7.48 -9.88
CA VAL A 315 7.97 7.53 -8.50
C VAL A 315 7.31 6.47 -7.64
N SER A 316 5.99 6.25 -7.80
CA SER A 316 5.27 5.19 -7.08
C SER A 316 5.85 3.80 -7.37
N THR A 317 6.18 3.52 -8.64
CA THR A 317 6.78 2.25 -9.05
C THR A 317 8.18 2.06 -8.46
N LEU A 318 9.03 3.09 -8.55
CA LEU A 318 10.37 3.06 -7.95
C LEU A 318 10.29 2.80 -6.43
N LEU A 319 9.46 3.56 -5.72
CA LEU A 319 9.32 3.40 -4.27
C LEU A 319 8.73 2.04 -3.87
N ALA A 320 7.83 1.48 -4.68
CA ALA A 320 7.28 0.15 -4.48
C ALA A 320 8.34 -0.94 -4.71
N ALA A 321 9.15 -0.82 -5.77
CA ALA A 321 10.23 -1.76 -6.08
C ALA A 321 11.31 -1.78 -4.99
N LEU A 322 11.75 -0.61 -4.52
CA LEU A 322 12.72 -0.48 -3.43
C LEU A 322 12.25 -1.15 -2.14
N GLN A 323 10.94 -1.20 -1.90
CA GLN A 323 10.34 -1.87 -0.75
C GLN A 323 9.99 -3.34 -1.03
N GLY A 324 10.39 -3.90 -2.14
CA GLY A 324 10.19 -5.33 -2.44
C GLY A 324 8.74 -5.71 -2.77
N ILE A 325 7.90 -4.79 -3.22
CA ILE A 325 6.57 -5.13 -3.75
C ILE A 325 6.74 -6.04 -4.97
N THR A 326 6.09 -7.19 -4.98
CA THR A 326 6.23 -8.21 -6.03
C THR A 326 5.88 -7.70 -7.44
N SER A 327 4.88 -6.83 -7.53
CA SER A 327 4.46 -6.19 -8.79
C SER A 327 4.43 -4.67 -8.58
N PRO A 328 5.58 -3.99 -8.67
CA PRO A 328 5.68 -2.57 -8.32
C PRO A 328 5.01 -1.64 -9.33
N ALA A 329 4.85 -2.07 -10.58
CA ALA A 329 4.21 -1.27 -11.63
C ALA A 329 2.75 -0.94 -11.28
N PRO A 330 2.19 0.17 -11.81
CA PRO A 330 0.82 0.56 -11.54
C PRO A 330 -0.18 -0.54 -11.89
N ALA A 331 -1.08 -0.86 -10.98
CA ALA A 331 -2.17 -1.81 -11.22
C ALA A 331 -3.27 -1.14 -12.07
N TRP A 332 -3.07 -1.15 -13.39
CA TRP A 332 -4.03 -0.58 -14.34
C TRP A 332 -5.37 -1.30 -14.27
N LYS A 333 -6.43 -0.52 -14.09
CA LYS A 333 -7.83 -0.98 -14.10
C LYS A 333 -8.53 -0.48 -15.36
N LYS A 334 -9.64 -1.10 -15.73
CA LYS A 334 -10.45 -0.69 -16.88
C LYS A 334 -11.61 0.19 -16.45
N ALA A 335 -11.82 1.31 -17.16
CA ALA A 335 -13.01 2.14 -17.06
C ALA A 335 -13.58 2.42 -18.44
N ARG A 336 -14.88 2.62 -18.50
CA ARG A 336 -15.57 2.98 -19.75
C ARG A 336 -15.21 4.42 -20.14
N PHE A 337 -14.95 4.64 -21.41
CA PHE A 337 -14.59 5.94 -21.98
C PHE A 337 -15.43 6.22 -23.22
N ASN A 338 -16.45 7.04 -23.07
CA ASN A 338 -17.42 7.33 -24.14
C ASN A 338 -17.03 8.59 -24.94
N ASP A 339 -15.73 8.84 -25.13
CA ASP A 339 -15.25 10.01 -25.86
C ASP A 339 -14.10 9.61 -26.79
N SER A 340 -13.76 10.48 -27.74
CA SER A 340 -12.62 10.28 -28.61
C SER A 340 -11.37 10.92 -28.04
N SER A 341 -10.24 10.26 -28.06
CA SER A 341 -8.95 10.89 -27.74
C SER A 341 -8.30 11.47 -28.99
N LYS A 342 -7.77 12.69 -28.84
CA LYS A 342 -6.87 13.24 -29.87
C LYS A 342 -5.63 12.36 -29.94
N GLN A 343 -5.26 11.95 -31.13
CA GLN A 343 -4.07 11.11 -31.33
C GLN A 343 -2.79 11.86 -31.01
N ASP A 344 -1.81 11.14 -30.49
CA ASP A 344 -0.44 11.58 -30.31
C ASP A 344 0.48 10.39 -30.66
N SER A 345 1.64 10.67 -31.22
CA SER A 345 2.67 9.66 -31.51
C SER A 345 3.29 9.08 -30.26
N ARG A 346 3.04 9.67 -29.12
CA ARG A 346 3.45 9.21 -27.79
C ARG A 346 2.25 8.73 -27.01
N GLU A 347 2.48 7.82 -26.10
CA GLU A 347 1.50 7.40 -25.12
C GLU A 347 1.03 8.58 -24.27
N GLN A 348 -0.28 8.69 -24.01
CA GLN A 348 -0.83 9.80 -23.24
C GLN A 348 -1.27 9.34 -21.84
N LEU A 349 -0.84 10.06 -20.83
CA LEU A 349 -1.23 9.89 -19.43
C LEU A 349 -2.12 11.08 -19.05
N VAL A 350 -3.42 10.93 -19.24
CA VAL A 350 -4.38 12.03 -19.19
C VAL A 350 -5.07 12.07 -17.82
N ARG A 351 -5.08 13.24 -17.20
CA ARG A 351 -5.85 13.48 -15.97
C ARG A 351 -7.33 13.51 -16.30
N MET A 352 -8.11 12.65 -15.64
CA MET A 352 -9.55 12.54 -15.86
C MET A 352 -10.31 12.48 -14.53
N VAL A 353 -11.62 12.58 -14.62
CA VAL A 353 -12.55 12.29 -13.52
C VAL A 353 -13.04 10.86 -13.68
N LEU A 354 -12.72 10.03 -12.69
CA LEU A 354 -13.29 8.69 -12.53
C LEU A 354 -14.58 8.82 -11.71
N ASP A 355 -15.64 8.19 -12.18
CA ASP A 355 -16.93 8.17 -11.52
C ASP A 355 -17.62 6.81 -11.72
N VAL A 356 -18.72 6.57 -11.03
CA VAL A 356 -19.57 5.40 -11.19
C VAL A 356 -20.90 5.85 -11.79
N ASN A 357 -21.27 5.30 -12.93
CA ASN A 357 -22.55 5.62 -13.56
C ASN A 357 -23.75 4.97 -12.83
N GLU A 358 -24.97 5.29 -13.28
CA GLU A 358 -26.23 4.75 -12.73
C GLU A 358 -26.34 3.21 -12.78
N PHE A 359 -25.55 2.55 -13.63
CA PHE A 359 -25.46 1.08 -13.74
C PHE A 359 -24.33 0.47 -12.89
N GLY A 360 -23.66 1.24 -12.04
CA GLY A 360 -22.55 0.76 -11.22
C GLY A 360 -21.22 0.56 -11.97
N GLN A 361 -21.10 1.04 -13.21
CA GLN A 361 -19.88 0.88 -14.01
C GLN A 361 -18.93 2.07 -13.79
N LEU A 362 -17.63 1.75 -13.70
CA LEU A 362 -16.56 2.75 -13.69
C LEU A 362 -16.50 3.46 -15.05
N THR A 363 -16.56 4.78 -15.01
CA THR A 363 -16.48 5.65 -16.20
C THR A 363 -15.43 6.72 -15.98
N VAL A 364 -14.74 7.12 -17.04
CA VAL A 364 -13.81 8.27 -17.00
C VAL A 364 -14.28 9.34 -17.98
N SER A 365 -14.19 10.58 -17.53
CA SER A 365 -14.54 11.75 -18.32
C SER A 365 -13.40 12.76 -18.38
N LYS A 366 -13.26 13.40 -19.53
CA LYS A 366 -12.21 14.40 -19.74
C LYS A 366 -12.43 15.65 -18.88
N LEU A 367 -11.37 16.13 -18.31
CA LEU A 367 -11.30 17.48 -17.77
C LEU A 367 -10.97 18.47 -18.90
N GLY A 368 -11.61 19.62 -18.89
CA GLY A 368 -11.16 20.75 -19.71
C GLY A 368 -9.76 21.23 -19.28
N LYS A 369 -9.15 22.07 -20.09
CA LYS A 369 -7.88 22.75 -19.74
C LYS A 369 -6.73 21.78 -19.45
N GLN A 370 -6.47 20.83 -20.36
CA GLN A 370 -5.40 19.83 -20.26
C GLN A 370 -4.00 20.34 -20.64
N GLN A 371 -3.87 21.58 -21.08
CA GLN A 371 -2.57 22.15 -21.45
C GLN A 371 -1.66 22.21 -20.22
N SER A 372 -0.36 22.14 -20.46
CA SER A 372 0.65 22.05 -19.41
C SER A 372 0.62 23.20 -18.40
N HIS A 373 0.30 24.41 -18.84
CA HIS A 373 0.22 25.62 -18.00
C HIS A 373 -1.12 25.77 -17.26
N MET A 374 -2.10 24.88 -17.50
CA MET A 374 -3.44 24.96 -16.92
C MET A 374 -3.57 23.99 -15.74
N LEU A 375 -3.44 24.49 -14.53
CA LEU A 375 -3.37 23.71 -13.29
C LEU A 375 -4.68 23.69 -12.50
N SER A 376 -5.64 24.56 -12.83
CA SER A 376 -6.88 24.72 -12.07
C SER A 376 -7.79 23.49 -12.03
N ASN A 377 -7.49 22.45 -12.82
CA ASN A 377 -8.23 21.19 -12.84
C ASN A 377 -7.59 20.08 -12.01
N LEU A 378 -6.42 20.31 -11.40
CA LEU A 378 -5.74 19.31 -10.55
C LEU A 378 -6.59 18.89 -9.36
N ASN A 379 -7.38 19.82 -8.78
CA ASN A 379 -8.27 19.55 -7.67
C ASN A 379 -9.47 18.66 -8.02
N ARG A 380 -9.74 18.43 -9.31
CA ARG A 380 -10.84 17.59 -9.80
C ARG A 380 -10.36 16.28 -10.38
N ALA A 381 -9.08 16.21 -10.74
CA ALA A 381 -8.47 14.98 -11.25
C ALA A 381 -8.36 13.94 -10.12
N ASN A 382 -8.96 12.79 -10.31
CA ASN A 382 -8.88 11.66 -9.39
C ASN A 382 -8.40 10.38 -10.08
N SER A 383 -7.97 10.51 -11.35
CA SER A 383 -7.43 9.39 -12.13
C SER A 383 -6.43 9.86 -13.19
N ILE A 384 -5.46 9.00 -13.47
CA ILE A 384 -4.60 9.08 -14.65
C ILE A 384 -5.04 7.96 -15.60
N VAL A 385 -5.45 8.35 -16.79
CA VAL A 385 -5.87 7.43 -17.86
C VAL A 385 -4.75 7.24 -18.85
N ARG A 386 -4.44 5.99 -19.15
CA ARG A 386 -3.43 5.58 -20.13
C ARG A 386 -4.08 5.43 -21.49
N ILE A 387 -3.68 6.25 -22.47
CA ILE A 387 -4.14 6.19 -23.85
C ILE A 387 -2.95 5.81 -24.73
N PRO A 388 -3.02 4.66 -25.44
CA PRO A 388 -1.90 4.20 -26.25
C PRO A 388 -1.48 5.19 -27.35
N ALA A 389 -0.19 5.23 -27.67
CA ALA A 389 0.34 5.93 -28.85
C ALA A 389 -0.28 5.37 -30.13
N ARG A 390 -0.65 6.23 -31.06
CA ARG A 390 -1.24 5.81 -32.36
C ARG A 390 -0.77 6.72 -33.48
N SER A 391 -0.49 6.11 -34.63
CA SER A 391 0.00 6.83 -35.80
C SER A 391 -1.06 7.19 -36.83
N ASP A 392 -2.15 6.43 -37.02
CA ASP A 392 -2.85 6.50 -38.32
C ASP A 392 -4.39 6.51 -38.34
N VAL A 393 -5.12 6.27 -37.25
CA VAL A 393 -6.60 6.28 -37.30
C VAL A 393 -7.24 6.74 -35.99
N PRO A 394 -8.27 7.64 -36.02
CA PRO A 394 -9.08 7.95 -34.83
C PRO A 394 -9.77 6.68 -34.37
N VAL A 395 -9.58 6.28 -33.14
CA VAL A 395 -10.28 5.13 -32.56
C VAL A 395 -11.06 5.62 -31.36
N THR A 396 -12.36 5.33 -31.40
CA THR A 396 -13.22 5.39 -30.22
C THR A 396 -12.78 4.24 -29.30
N LEU A 397 -12.37 4.57 -28.09
CA LEU A 397 -12.00 3.59 -27.07
C LEU A 397 -13.22 3.39 -26.19
N ASP A 398 -13.80 2.19 -26.20
CA ASP A 398 -14.89 1.87 -25.27
C ASP A 398 -14.39 1.74 -23.84
N TYR A 399 -13.15 1.25 -23.68
CA TYR A 399 -12.47 1.09 -22.39
C TYR A 399 -11.03 1.59 -22.47
N VAL A 400 -10.60 2.18 -21.38
CA VAL A 400 -9.23 2.67 -21.19
C VAL A 400 -8.65 2.17 -19.88
N ASP A 401 -7.33 2.07 -19.83
CA ASP A 401 -6.60 1.78 -18.61
C ASP A 401 -6.49 3.02 -17.74
N PHE A 402 -6.68 2.88 -16.44
CA PHE A 402 -6.54 3.98 -15.49
C PHE A 402 -5.95 3.51 -14.16
N ILE A 403 -5.38 4.47 -13.43
CA ILE A 403 -5.07 4.40 -12.00
C ILE A 403 -5.78 5.52 -11.27
N SER A 404 -6.18 5.29 -10.02
CA SER A 404 -6.67 6.35 -9.12
C SER A 404 -5.49 7.15 -8.56
N ILE A 405 -5.68 8.46 -8.36
CA ILE A 405 -4.71 9.37 -7.75
C ILE A 405 -5.35 10.16 -6.63
#